data_d693311b1f3cf1dc0e0edf9dd0c30f7a
#
_entry.id   d693311b1f3cf1dc0e0edf9dd0c30f7a
#
_cell.length_a   1.000
_cell.length_b   1.000
_cell.length_c   1.000
_cell.angle_alpha   90.00
_cell.angle_beta   90.00
_cell.angle_gamma   90.00
#
_symmetry.space_group_name_H-M   'P 1'
#
loop_
_entity.id
_entity.type
_entity.pdbx_description
1 polymer ?
#
loop_
_entity_poly.entity_id
_entity_poly.type
_entity_poly.pdbx_seq_one_letter_code
_entity_poly.pdbx_strand_id
1 'polypeptide(L)'
;MDLKSKIILISGPTASGKSKAALKIAKKLNGEIINADSMQVYKELNILTASPSKIDLNKIDHHLYGFRSVKKEFSSGEWLKLAKKNIKKIRDKNKIPVLVGGTGLYFKALTDGLVKIPKIPIPIRNKIRRIQNKLGQKKFYLKLLKNDPLVKNKIDPTDVQRSIRAYEVISFTKKSVFDWYTKTKPSFKKDQFIKIYVDYPKDKLINKISKRVDQMMKDGAIQEVKDFLKLNLKSDSNIFKVIGIREIKEFIDKKTSMHDLKLNIVIKTRQYAKRQRTWARGQMSDWQKFDAEALSKFIKKL
;
A
#
# COMPACT_ATOMS: atom_id res chain seq x y z
N MET A 1 -13.72 27.34 5.47
CA MET A 1 -12.57 26.66 4.80
C MET A 1 -13.04 26.25 3.41
N ASP A 2 -12.42 26.77 2.35
CA ASP A 2 -12.76 26.31 0.99
C ASP A 2 -12.30 24.85 0.81
N LEU A 3 -13.23 23.92 0.86
CA LEU A 3 -12.97 22.50 0.70
C LEU A 3 -12.93 22.06 -0.77
N LYS A 4 -13.46 22.87 -1.70
CA LYS A 4 -13.54 22.49 -3.12
C LYS A 4 -12.18 22.33 -3.77
N SER A 5 -11.18 23.10 -3.31
CA SER A 5 -9.79 22.99 -3.79
C SER A 5 -8.99 21.88 -3.12
N LYS A 6 -9.51 21.21 -2.08
CA LYS A 6 -8.78 20.24 -1.25
C LYS A 6 -8.82 18.81 -1.79
N ILE A 7 -7.84 18.05 -1.37
CA ILE A 7 -7.70 16.60 -1.55
C ILE A 7 -7.62 15.99 -0.16
N ILE A 8 -8.52 15.11 0.18
CA ILE A 8 -8.54 14.48 1.51
C ILE A 8 -7.74 13.17 1.45
N LEU A 9 -6.76 13.06 2.31
CA LEU A 9 -5.91 11.87 2.45
C LEU A 9 -6.21 11.20 3.79
N ILE A 10 -6.58 9.92 3.75
CA ILE A 10 -6.91 9.13 4.94
C ILE A 10 -6.02 7.92 5.01
N SER A 11 -5.10 7.90 5.96
CA SER A 11 -4.22 6.78 6.23
C SER A 11 -4.44 6.21 7.63
N GLY A 12 -3.89 5.04 7.88
CA GLY A 12 -3.95 4.36 9.17
C GLY A 12 -3.64 2.88 9.03
N PRO A 13 -3.38 2.16 10.13
CA PRO A 13 -3.10 0.74 10.08
C PRO A 13 -4.31 -0.05 9.56
N THR A 14 -4.06 -1.27 9.09
CA THR A 14 -5.16 -2.18 8.72
C THR A 14 -6.08 -2.38 9.94
N ALA A 15 -7.37 -2.57 9.69
CA ALA A 15 -8.43 -2.68 10.69
C ALA A 15 -8.67 -1.44 11.59
N SER A 16 -8.05 -0.27 11.33
CA SER A 16 -8.28 0.96 12.10
C SER A 16 -9.66 1.60 11.88
N GLY A 17 -10.39 1.21 10.85
CA GLY A 17 -11.67 1.83 10.47
C GLY A 17 -11.57 2.97 9.46
N LYS A 18 -10.40 3.18 8.84
CA LYS A 18 -10.16 4.24 7.84
C LYS A 18 -11.14 4.22 6.66
N SER A 19 -11.51 3.03 6.15
CA SER A 19 -12.47 2.92 5.03
C SER A 19 -13.86 3.41 5.43
N LYS A 20 -14.33 3.06 6.65
CA LYS A 20 -15.60 3.57 7.20
C LYS A 20 -15.58 5.10 7.37
N ALA A 21 -14.44 5.65 7.80
CA ALA A 21 -14.25 7.10 7.91
C ALA A 21 -14.29 7.76 6.53
N ALA A 22 -13.60 7.18 5.54
CA ALA A 22 -13.59 7.68 4.17
C ALA A 22 -15.00 7.74 3.56
N LEU A 23 -15.80 6.68 3.73
CA LEU A 23 -17.20 6.65 3.30
C LEU A 23 -18.04 7.78 3.93
N LYS A 24 -17.89 7.97 5.26
CA LYS A 24 -18.62 9.05 5.96
C LYS A 24 -18.22 10.45 5.44
N ILE A 25 -16.91 10.68 5.27
CA ILE A 25 -16.37 11.96 4.77
C ILE A 25 -16.82 12.20 3.33
N ALA A 26 -16.67 11.20 2.46
CA ALA A 26 -17.05 11.31 1.06
C ALA A 26 -18.56 11.56 0.91
N LYS A 27 -19.42 10.88 1.69
CA LYS A 27 -20.86 11.13 1.69
C LYS A 27 -21.19 12.58 2.13
N LYS A 28 -20.55 13.06 3.20
CA LYS A 28 -20.82 14.39 3.75
C LYS A 28 -20.39 15.53 2.81
N LEU A 29 -19.27 15.32 2.11
CA LEU A 29 -18.63 16.36 1.29
C LEU A 29 -18.91 16.20 -0.22
N ASN A 30 -19.85 15.37 -0.61
CA ASN A 30 -20.10 15.06 -2.02
C ASN A 30 -18.82 14.64 -2.75
N GLY A 31 -18.05 13.72 -2.13
CA GLY A 31 -16.77 13.27 -2.63
C GLY A 31 -16.83 11.90 -3.30
N GLU A 32 -15.76 11.55 -4.01
CA GLU A 32 -15.53 10.22 -4.58
C GLU A 32 -14.25 9.61 -3.97
N ILE A 33 -14.21 8.29 -3.79
CA ILE A 33 -13.11 7.60 -3.12
C ILE A 33 -12.09 7.08 -4.13
N ILE A 34 -10.79 7.28 -3.82
CA ILE A 34 -9.67 6.73 -4.59
C ILE A 34 -8.86 5.80 -3.68
N ASN A 35 -8.61 4.59 -4.15
CA ASN A 35 -7.80 3.60 -3.43
C ASN A 35 -6.33 4.03 -3.32
N ALA A 36 -5.79 3.97 -2.11
CA ALA A 36 -4.37 4.11 -1.80
C ALA A 36 -3.79 2.87 -1.07
N ASP A 37 -4.28 1.68 -1.41
CA ASP A 37 -3.73 0.40 -0.97
C ASP A 37 -3.26 -0.42 -2.16
N SER A 38 -2.00 -0.88 -2.11
CA SER A 38 -1.34 -1.56 -3.23
C SER A 38 -1.87 -2.97 -3.50
N MET A 39 -2.58 -3.58 -2.55
CA MET A 39 -3.13 -4.92 -2.73
C MET A 39 -4.59 -4.89 -3.19
N GLN A 40 -5.34 -3.83 -2.86
CA GLN A 40 -6.73 -3.66 -3.28
C GLN A 40 -6.90 -3.26 -4.76
N VAL A 41 -5.82 -3.08 -5.49
CA VAL A 41 -5.87 -2.81 -6.95
C VAL A 41 -6.18 -4.07 -7.76
N TYR A 42 -5.96 -5.25 -7.18
CA TYR A 42 -6.10 -6.53 -7.88
C TYR A 42 -7.52 -7.10 -7.77
N LYS A 43 -8.07 -7.49 -8.91
CA LYS A 43 -9.46 -7.96 -9.03
C LYS A 43 -9.70 -9.38 -8.50
N GLU A 44 -8.63 -10.19 -8.40
CA GLU A 44 -8.73 -11.59 -8.01
C GLU A 44 -8.66 -11.83 -6.49
N LEU A 45 -8.43 -10.77 -5.69
CA LEU A 45 -8.23 -10.88 -4.23
C LEU A 45 -9.04 -9.81 -3.49
N ASN A 46 -10.35 -9.98 -3.42
CA ASN A 46 -11.25 -8.99 -2.81
C ASN A 46 -11.45 -9.23 -1.31
N ILE A 47 -11.60 -10.50 -0.90
CA ILE A 47 -11.85 -10.88 0.50
C ILE A 47 -10.58 -10.70 1.33
N LEU A 48 -9.45 -11.27 0.90
CA LEU A 48 -8.17 -11.15 1.63
C LEU A 48 -7.69 -9.71 1.77
N THR A 49 -7.92 -8.90 0.76
CA THR A 49 -7.52 -7.48 0.79
C THR A 49 -8.54 -6.59 1.48
N ALA A 50 -9.72 -7.13 1.84
CA ALA A 50 -10.89 -6.41 2.34
C ALA A 50 -11.23 -5.19 1.48
N SER A 51 -11.39 -5.44 0.20
CA SER A 51 -11.92 -4.48 -0.77
C SER A 51 -13.33 -4.02 -0.38
N PRO A 52 -13.79 -2.85 -0.83
CA PRO A 52 -15.15 -2.37 -0.56
C PRO A 52 -16.21 -3.40 -0.97
N SER A 53 -17.25 -3.52 -0.16
CA SER A 53 -18.40 -4.37 -0.48
C SER A 53 -19.21 -3.79 -1.65
N LYS A 54 -20.04 -4.62 -2.32
CA LYS A 54 -20.98 -4.14 -3.34
C LYS A 54 -21.88 -3.03 -2.80
N ILE A 55 -22.30 -3.15 -1.53
CA ILE A 55 -23.12 -2.13 -0.85
C ILE A 55 -22.38 -0.80 -0.74
N ASP A 56 -21.08 -0.82 -0.42
CA ASP A 56 -20.29 0.41 -0.31
C ASP A 56 -20.01 1.04 -1.68
N LEU A 57 -19.76 0.22 -2.71
CA LEU A 57 -19.58 0.65 -4.09
C LEU A 57 -20.84 1.32 -4.65
N ASN A 58 -22.02 0.87 -4.28
CA ASN A 58 -23.30 1.47 -4.72
C ASN A 58 -23.61 2.79 -4.01
N LYS A 59 -22.98 3.08 -2.86
CA LYS A 59 -23.23 4.34 -2.12
C LYS A 59 -22.43 5.52 -2.62
N ILE A 60 -21.22 5.29 -3.08
CA ILE A 60 -20.25 6.31 -3.48
C ILE A 60 -19.36 5.73 -4.58
N ASP A 61 -18.99 6.54 -5.56
CA ASP A 61 -18.04 6.14 -6.59
C ASP A 61 -16.66 5.83 -6.00
N HIS A 62 -16.15 4.64 -6.31
CA HIS A 62 -14.84 4.17 -5.87
C HIS A 62 -13.93 3.94 -7.08
N HIS A 63 -12.71 4.46 -7.01
CA HIS A 63 -11.71 4.39 -8.07
C HIS A 63 -10.49 3.58 -7.64
N LEU A 64 -9.87 2.90 -8.58
CA LEU A 64 -8.65 2.11 -8.42
C LEU A 64 -8.76 0.91 -7.48
N TYR A 65 -9.95 0.36 -7.32
CA TYR A 65 -10.20 -0.94 -6.68
C TYR A 65 -10.41 -2.02 -7.75
N GLY A 66 -9.82 -3.19 -7.56
CA GLY A 66 -10.09 -4.39 -8.35
C GLY A 66 -9.98 -4.24 -9.88
N PHE A 67 -9.17 -3.31 -10.38
CA PHE A 67 -9.10 -3.00 -11.82
C PHE A 67 -7.92 -3.68 -12.53
N ARG A 68 -6.96 -4.22 -11.77
CA ARG A 68 -5.73 -4.81 -12.31
C ARG A 68 -5.71 -6.31 -12.11
N SER A 69 -5.34 -7.07 -13.14
CA SER A 69 -5.08 -8.50 -12.95
C SER A 69 -3.75 -8.73 -12.24
N VAL A 70 -3.71 -9.74 -11.35
CA VAL A 70 -2.49 -10.20 -10.66
C VAL A 70 -1.39 -10.70 -11.62
N LYS A 71 -1.75 -11.02 -12.88
CA LYS A 71 -0.79 -11.38 -13.94
C LYS A 71 0.05 -10.21 -14.44
N LYS A 72 -0.34 -8.97 -14.10
CA LYS A 72 0.34 -7.75 -14.57
C LYS A 72 0.94 -7.01 -13.38
N GLU A 73 2.23 -6.73 -13.44
CA GLU A 73 2.87 -5.87 -12.43
C GLU A 73 2.19 -4.50 -12.36
N PHE A 74 2.15 -3.95 -11.15
CA PHE A 74 1.64 -2.60 -10.91
C PHE A 74 2.60 -1.83 -10.00
N SER A 75 3.01 -0.66 -10.44
CA SER A 75 4.03 0.15 -9.78
C SER A 75 3.44 1.38 -9.09
N SER A 76 4.17 1.92 -8.10
CA SER A 76 3.80 3.19 -7.46
C SER A 76 3.75 4.36 -8.44
N GLY A 77 4.54 4.32 -9.52
CA GLY A 77 4.50 5.32 -10.60
C GLY A 77 3.22 5.25 -11.42
N GLU A 78 2.77 4.05 -11.77
CA GLU A 78 1.48 3.85 -12.45
C GLU A 78 0.31 4.27 -11.55
N TRP A 79 0.36 3.90 -10.24
CA TRP A 79 -0.64 4.35 -9.28
C TRP A 79 -0.71 5.87 -9.22
N LEU A 80 0.42 6.56 -9.08
CA LEU A 80 0.47 8.01 -9.01
C LEU A 80 -0.14 8.68 -10.28
N LYS A 81 0.19 8.15 -11.46
CA LYS A 81 -0.39 8.63 -12.73
C LYS A 81 -1.91 8.48 -12.74
N LEU A 82 -2.42 7.31 -12.34
CA LEU A 82 -3.86 7.04 -12.30
C LEU A 82 -4.57 7.84 -11.21
N ALA A 83 -3.97 7.96 -10.02
CA ALA A 83 -4.51 8.76 -8.92
C ALA A 83 -4.68 10.23 -9.34
N LYS A 84 -3.66 10.83 -9.97
CA LYS A 84 -3.73 12.20 -10.50
C LYS A 84 -4.83 12.36 -11.55
N LYS A 85 -4.98 11.40 -12.46
CA LYS A 85 -6.04 11.40 -13.47
C LYS A 85 -7.43 11.37 -12.82
N ASN A 86 -7.62 10.52 -11.80
CA ASN A 86 -8.90 10.44 -11.09
C ASN A 86 -9.17 11.68 -10.23
N ILE A 87 -8.15 12.23 -9.55
CA ILE A 87 -8.29 13.51 -8.81
C ILE A 87 -8.81 14.61 -9.75
N LYS A 88 -8.21 14.74 -10.94
CA LYS A 88 -8.66 15.72 -11.94
C LYS A 88 -10.12 15.46 -12.34
N LYS A 89 -10.46 14.22 -12.75
CA LYS A 89 -11.83 13.84 -13.14
C LYS A 89 -12.89 14.14 -12.06
N ILE A 90 -12.55 13.90 -10.79
CA ILE A 90 -13.45 14.13 -9.67
C ILE A 90 -13.66 15.65 -9.48
N ARG A 91 -12.59 16.43 -9.56
CA ARG A 91 -12.68 17.90 -9.49
C ARG A 91 -13.45 18.52 -10.66
N ASP A 92 -13.27 17.98 -11.87
CA ASP A 92 -14.00 18.41 -13.07
C ASP A 92 -15.53 18.21 -12.91
N LYS A 93 -15.96 17.29 -12.00
CA LYS A 93 -17.37 17.09 -11.59
C LYS A 93 -17.78 17.94 -10.38
N ASN A 94 -16.97 18.89 -9.93
CA ASN A 94 -17.18 19.67 -8.69
C ASN A 94 -17.30 18.79 -7.43
N LYS A 95 -16.68 17.62 -7.42
CA LYS A 95 -16.64 16.72 -6.27
C LYS A 95 -15.26 16.71 -5.59
N ILE A 96 -15.21 16.24 -4.33
CA ILE A 96 -14.00 16.22 -3.52
C ILE A 96 -13.31 14.84 -3.63
N PRO A 97 -12.03 14.78 -4.05
CA PRO A 97 -11.30 13.51 -4.07
C PRO A 97 -10.87 13.11 -2.65
N VAL A 98 -11.27 11.89 -2.22
CA VAL A 98 -10.93 11.30 -0.93
C VAL A 98 -10.06 10.07 -1.16
N LEU A 99 -8.78 10.16 -0.86
CA LEU A 99 -7.86 9.03 -0.99
C LEU A 99 -7.78 8.26 0.33
N VAL A 100 -7.97 6.95 0.28
CA VAL A 100 -7.92 6.10 1.48
C VAL A 100 -7.08 4.84 1.25
N GLY A 101 -6.20 4.53 2.20
CA GLY A 101 -5.41 3.30 2.11
C GLY A 101 -4.36 3.13 3.21
N GLY A 102 -3.62 2.03 3.11
CA GLY A 102 -2.55 1.69 4.05
C GLY A 102 -1.15 1.75 3.45
N THR A 103 -1.02 2.07 2.16
CA THR A 103 0.27 2.11 1.45
C THR A 103 0.90 3.49 1.58
N GLY A 104 1.73 3.67 2.60
CA GLY A 104 2.37 4.96 2.88
C GLY A 104 3.14 5.54 1.70
N LEU A 105 3.84 4.68 0.93
CA LEU A 105 4.57 5.12 -0.26
C LEU A 105 3.67 5.79 -1.31
N TYR A 106 2.40 5.40 -1.42
CA TYR A 106 1.46 6.04 -2.34
C TYR A 106 1.15 7.48 -1.90
N PHE A 107 0.91 7.68 -0.62
CA PHE A 107 0.70 9.02 -0.09
C PHE A 107 1.94 9.89 -0.24
N LYS A 108 3.13 9.36 0.11
CA LYS A 108 4.40 10.08 -0.09
C LYS A 108 4.62 10.44 -1.56
N ALA A 109 4.37 9.52 -2.48
CA ALA A 109 4.48 9.79 -3.92
C ALA A 109 3.55 10.91 -4.38
N LEU A 110 2.36 11.01 -3.79
CA LEU A 110 1.39 12.06 -4.12
C LEU A 110 1.75 13.42 -3.53
N THR A 111 2.20 13.46 -2.25
CA THR A 111 2.49 14.70 -1.52
C THR A 111 3.87 15.27 -1.85
N ASP A 112 4.88 14.41 -1.91
CA ASP A 112 6.28 14.83 -2.07
C ASP A 112 6.76 14.65 -3.50
N GLY A 113 6.01 13.88 -4.29
CA GLY A 113 6.38 13.50 -5.64
C GLY A 113 7.08 12.12 -5.70
N LEU A 114 7.25 11.65 -6.91
CA LEU A 114 8.00 10.42 -7.20
C LEU A 114 9.05 10.72 -8.25
N VAL A 115 10.27 10.33 -7.97
CA VAL A 115 11.39 10.50 -8.89
C VAL A 115 11.16 9.77 -10.20
N LYS A 116 11.43 10.45 -11.31
CA LYS A 116 11.30 9.90 -12.67
C LYS A 116 12.61 9.24 -13.11
N ILE A 117 12.88 8.04 -12.62
CA ILE A 117 13.99 7.22 -13.09
C ILE A 117 13.58 6.55 -14.42
N PRO A 118 14.42 6.49 -15.43
CA PRO A 118 14.16 5.76 -16.66
C PRO A 118 13.75 4.30 -16.38
N LYS A 119 12.91 3.74 -17.25
CA LYS A 119 12.46 2.35 -17.11
C LYS A 119 13.64 1.40 -17.30
N ILE A 120 14.05 0.72 -16.25
CA ILE A 120 15.15 -0.24 -16.29
C ILE A 120 14.68 -1.51 -16.99
N PRO A 121 15.39 -1.97 -18.04
CA PRO A 121 15.04 -3.17 -18.77
C PRO A 121 14.97 -4.42 -17.88
N ILE A 122 14.00 -5.29 -18.17
CA ILE A 122 13.78 -6.54 -17.41
C ILE A 122 15.03 -7.42 -17.33
N PRO A 123 15.82 -7.61 -18.41
CA PRO A 123 17.06 -8.39 -18.36
C PRO A 123 18.05 -7.89 -17.30
N ILE A 124 18.23 -6.56 -17.19
CA ILE A 124 19.11 -5.94 -16.18
C ILE A 124 18.57 -6.22 -14.76
N ARG A 125 17.29 -6.02 -14.54
CA ARG A 125 16.64 -6.31 -13.25
C ARG A 125 16.81 -7.77 -12.85
N ASN A 126 16.58 -8.70 -13.78
CA ASN A 126 16.75 -10.13 -13.53
C ASN A 126 18.20 -10.52 -13.25
N LYS A 127 19.16 -9.95 -14.00
CA LYS A 127 20.60 -10.15 -13.75
C LYS A 127 20.98 -9.72 -12.32
N ILE A 128 20.54 -8.55 -11.89
CA ILE A 128 20.87 -8.02 -10.55
C ILE A 128 20.25 -8.86 -9.45
N ARG A 129 19.01 -9.31 -9.61
CA ARG A 129 18.34 -10.22 -8.65
C ARG A 129 19.06 -11.57 -8.56
N ARG A 130 19.52 -12.13 -9.68
CA ARG A 130 20.35 -13.36 -9.69
C ARG A 130 21.66 -13.15 -8.94
N ILE A 131 22.33 -12.01 -9.14
CA ILE A 131 23.56 -11.66 -8.41
C ILE A 131 23.28 -11.62 -6.90
N GLN A 132 22.19 -10.94 -6.50
CA GLN A 132 21.83 -10.83 -5.08
C GLN A 132 21.53 -12.20 -4.47
N ASN A 133 20.77 -13.04 -5.16
CA ASN A 133 20.47 -14.42 -4.69
C ASN A 133 21.75 -15.27 -4.55
N LYS A 134 22.70 -15.15 -5.51
CA LYS A 134 23.97 -15.91 -5.48
C LYS A 134 24.90 -15.44 -4.36
N LEU A 135 25.02 -14.14 -4.14
CA LEU A 135 25.99 -13.56 -3.18
C LEU A 135 25.44 -13.52 -1.74
N GLY A 136 24.12 -13.56 -1.56
CA GLY A 136 23.48 -13.22 -0.31
C GLY A 136 23.56 -11.71 0.00
N GLN A 137 22.77 -11.24 0.96
CA GLN A 137 22.59 -9.80 1.20
C GLN A 137 23.87 -9.08 1.62
N LYS A 138 24.66 -9.65 2.52
CA LYS A 138 25.88 -9.00 3.05
C LYS A 138 26.89 -8.70 1.93
N LYS A 139 27.25 -9.72 1.15
CA LYS A 139 28.21 -9.55 0.02
C LYS A 139 27.64 -8.70 -1.09
N PHE A 140 26.34 -8.79 -1.35
CA PHE A 140 25.66 -7.93 -2.33
C PHE A 140 25.70 -6.45 -1.94
N TYR A 141 25.43 -6.13 -0.66
CA TYR A 141 25.50 -4.76 -0.16
C TYR A 141 26.92 -4.18 -0.26
N LEU A 142 27.95 -4.95 0.07
CA LEU A 142 29.36 -4.52 -0.11
C LEU A 142 29.69 -4.24 -1.57
N LYS A 143 29.16 -5.07 -2.50
CA LYS A 143 29.31 -4.83 -3.93
C LYS A 143 28.55 -3.57 -4.39
N LEU A 144 27.38 -3.30 -3.82
CA LEU A 144 26.64 -2.06 -4.08
C LEU A 144 27.45 -0.83 -3.60
N LEU A 145 28.02 -0.86 -2.39
CA LEU A 145 28.84 0.22 -1.84
C LEU A 145 30.03 0.59 -2.75
N LYS A 146 30.68 -0.42 -3.35
CA LYS A 146 31.78 -0.18 -4.30
C LYS A 146 31.31 0.56 -5.57
N ASN A 147 30.08 0.33 -6.02
CA ASN A 147 29.53 0.95 -7.24
C ASN A 147 28.79 2.27 -6.97
N ASP A 148 28.27 2.45 -5.76
CA ASP A 148 27.51 3.63 -5.33
C ASP A 148 27.80 3.94 -3.87
N PRO A 149 28.89 4.69 -3.58
CA PRO A 149 29.25 5.07 -2.21
C PRO A 149 28.17 5.90 -1.50
N LEU A 150 27.28 6.57 -2.23
CA LEU A 150 26.20 7.40 -1.66
C LEU A 150 25.16 6.59 -0.91
N VAL A 151 25.15 5.25 -1.05
CA VAL A 151 24.23 4.38 -0.30
C VAL A 151 24.65 4.20 1.16
N LYS A 152 25.93 4.48 1.49
CA LYS A 152 26.44 4.38 2.87
C LYS A 152 25.59 5.25 3.80
N ASN A 153 25.16 4.70 4.91
CA ASN A 153 24.28 5.34 5.91
C ASN A 153 22.88 5.77 5.43
N LYS A 154 22.53 5.54 4.15
CA LYS A 154 21.21 5.86 3.60
C LYS A 154 20.35 4.63 3.33
N ILE A 155 20.99 3.49 3.14
CA ILE A 155 20.30 2.20 2.99
C ILE A 155 20.84 1.27 4.07
N ASP A 156 19.91 0.67 4.85
CA ASP A 156 20.25 -0.37 5.81
C ASP A 156 20.88 -1.57 5.08
N PRO A 157 22.07 -2.06 5.53
CA PRO A 157 22.73 -3.21 4.91
C PRO A 157 21.86 -4.46 4.80
N THR A 158 20.84 -4.60 5.64
CA THR A 158 19.90 -5.74 5.63
C THR A 158 18.70 -5.51 4.70
N ASP A 159 18.49 -4.30 4.18
CA ASP A 159 17.36 -3.99 3.29
C ASP A 159 17.64 -4.47 1.86
N VAL A 160 17.21 -5.69 1.58
CA VAL A 160 17.36 -6.35 0.27
C VAL A 160 16.73 -5.55 -0.85
N GLN A 161 15.51 -5.03 -0.63
CA GLN A 161 14.74 -4.40 -1.71
C GLN A 161 15.32 -3.05 -2.11
N ARG A 162 15.73 -2.23 -1.14
CA ARG A 162 16.39 -0.94 -1.42
C ARG A 162 17.77 -1.15 -2.02
N SER A 163 18.53 -2.13 -1.56
CA SER A 163 19.83 -2.49 -2.12
C SER A 163 19.73 -2.93 -3.58
N ILE A 164 18.80 -3.83 -3.91
CA ILE A 164 18.53 -4.24 -5.29
C ILE A 164 18.16 -3.02 -6.13
N ARG A 165 17.24 -2.17 -5.64
CA ARG A 165 16.79 -1.01 -6.41
C ARG A 165 17.91 -0.01 -6.66
N ALA A 166 18.75 0.29 -5.68
CA ALA A 166 19.89 1.18 -5.86
C ALA A 166 20.88 0.61 -6.88
N TYR A 167 21.14 -0.71 -6.80
CA TYR A 167 22.03 -1.36 -7.75
C TYR A 167 21.48 -1.38 -9.19
N GLU A 168 20.16 -1.60 -9.36
CA GLU A 168 19.48 -1.50 -10.65
C GLU A 168 19.67 -0.09 -11.26
N VAL A 169 19.46 0.95 -10.43
CA VAL A 169 19.54 2.34 -10.89
C VAL A 169 20.96 2.72 -11.30
N ILE A 170 21.94 2.50 -10.43
CA ILE A 170 23.35 2.89 -10.73
C ILE A 170 23.89 2.08 -11.93
N SER A 171 23.54 0.79 -12.04
CA SER A 171 23.99 -0.05 -13.15
C SER A 171 23.49 0.43 -14.51
N PHE A 172 22.23 0.89 -14.55
CA PHE A 172 21.59 1.32 -15.80
C PHE A 172 21.85 2.79 -16.12
N THR A 173 21.72 3.67 -15.13
CA THR A 173 21.75 5.12 -15.35
C THR A 173 23.10 5.76 -15.09
N LYS A 174 24.06 5.02 -14.50
CA LYS A 174 25.37 5.52 -14.05
C LYS A 174 25.28 6.65 -13.02
N LYS A 175 24.08 6.86 -12.43
CA LYS A 175 23.82 7.86 -11.40
C LYS A 175 23.19 7.18 -10.20
N SER A 176 23.56 7.62 -8.98
CA SER A 176 22.96 7.13 -7.76
C SER A 176 21.44 7.38 -7.73
N VAL A 177 20.69 6.51 -7.09
CA VAL A 177 19.26 6.74 -6.84
C VAL A 177 19.05 8.02 -6.01
N PHE A 178 20.01 8.41 -5.19
CA PHE A 178 19.96 9.62 -4.36
C PHE A 178 20.11 10.90 -5.19
N ASP A 179 20.90 10.88 -6.26
CA ASP A 179 21.01 12.01 -7.20
C ASP A 179 19.68 12.23 -7.95
N TRP A 180 18.95 11.14 -8.20
CA TRP A 180 17.62 11.24 -8.78
C TRP A 180 16.61 11.84 -7.80
N TYR A 181 16.70 11.50 -6.51
CA TYR A 181 15.78 12.02 -5.49
C TYR A 181 15.82 13.52 -5.34
N THR A 182 16.98 14.18 -5.53
CA THR A 182 17.10 15.64 -5.48
C THR A 182 16.25 16.37 -6.53
N LYS A 183 15.93 15.69 -7.62
CA LYS A 183 15.15 16.24 -8.75
C LYS A 183 13.63 16.02 -8.62
N THR A 184 13.18 15.46 -7.50
CA THR A 184 11.77 15.18 -7.28
C THR A 184 11.00 16.47 -7.02
N LYS A 185 9.88 16.64 -7.76
CA LYS A 185 8.96 17.76 -7.56
C LYS A 185 7.56 17.26 -7.24
N PRO A 186 6.87 17.80 -6.22
CA PRO A 186 5.51 17.45 -5.91
C PRO A 186 4.58 17.90 -7.05
N SER A 187 3.46 17.18 -7.21
CA SER A 187 2.46 17.50 -8.25
C SER A 187 1.35 18.43 -7.75
N PHE A 188 1.24 18.60 -6.44
CA PHE A 188 0.24 19.41 -5.77
C PHE A 188 0.92 20.26 -4.70
N LYS A 189 0.38 21.41 -4.38
CA LYS A 189 0.85 22.25 -3.27
C LYS A 189 0.45 21.63 -1.93
N LYS A 190 1.24 21.85 -0.87
CA LYS A 190 1.02 21.27 0.45
C LYS A 190 -0.33 21.68 1.06
N ASP A 191 -0.74 22.91 0.85
CA ASP A 191 -2.00 23.49 1.33
C ASP A 191 -3.25 22.87 0.69
N GLN A 192 -3.11 22.18 -0.45
CA GLN A 192 -4.22 21.46 -1.09
C GLN A 192 -4.61 20.16 -0.37
N PHE A 193 -3.84 19.69 0.62
CA PHE A 193 -4.10 18.43 1.31
C PHE A 193 -4.71 18.62 2.70
N ILE A 194 -5.77 17.86 2.99
CA ILE A 194 -6.22 17.57 4.35
C ILE A 194 -5.73 16.17 4.68
N LYS A 195 -4.80 16.05 5.63
CA LYS A 195 -4.09 14.80 5.92
C LYS A 195 -4.58 14.22 7.25
N ILE A 196 -5.28 13.09 7.19
CA ILE A 196 -5.90 12.42 8.33
C ILE A 196 -5.23 11.07 8.57
N TYR A 197 -4.69 10.87 9.75
CA TYR A 197 -4.20 9.58 10.19
C TYR A 197 -5.14 9.00 11.24
N VAL A 198 -5.79 7.88 10.92
CA VAL A 198 -6.68 7.18 11.85
C VAL A 198 -5.81 6.34 12.78
N ASP A 199 -5.57 6.86 13.98
CA ASP A 199 -4.88 6.11 15.03
C ASP A 199 -5.88 5.23 15.79
N TYR A 200 -5.44 4.03 16.14
CA TYR A 200 -6.29 3.07 16.84
C TYR A 200 -5.48 2.35 17.92
N PRO A 201 -5.98 2.25 19.17
CA PRO A 201 -5.27 1.60 20.27
C PRO A 201 -4.83 0.18 19.90
N LYS A 202 -3.56 -0.16 20.23
CA LYS A 202 -2.96 -1.44 19.83
C LYS A 202 -3.77 -2.65 20.30
N ASP A 203 -4.18 -2.65 21.54
CA ASP A 203 -4.85 -3.79 22.16
C ASP A 203 -6.24 -4.03 21.56
N LYS A 204 -6.98 -2.95 21.32
CA LYS A 204 -8.28 -3.01 20.64
C LYS A 204 -8.16 -3.41 19.16
N LEU A 205 -7.02 -3.13 18.54
CA LEU A 205 -6.77 -3.49 17.13
C LEU A 205 -6.65 -5.00 16.94
N ILE A 206 -6.09 -5.72 17.91
CA ILE A 206 -5.93 -7.18 17.85
C ILE A 206 -7.30 -7.85 17.74
N ASN A 207 -8.23 -7.49 18.62
CA ASN A 207 -9.59 -8.04 18.60
C ASN A 207 -10.32 -7.75 17.28
N LYS A 208 -10.11 -6.55 16.70
CA LYS A 208 -10.67 -6.23 15.39
C LYS A 208 -10.05 -7.05 14.26
N ILE A 209 -8.74 -7.31 14.33
CA ILE A 209 -8.06 -8.15 13.35
C ILE A 209 -8.58 -9.59 13.44
N SER A 210 -8.72 -10.15 14.67
CA SER A 210 -9.24 -11.51 14.86
C SER A 210 -10.66 -11.64 14.29
N LYS A 211 -11.58 -10.75 14.69
CA LYS A 211 -12.95 -10.75 14.15
C LYS A 211 -13.00 -10.62 12.62
N ARG A 212 -12.09 -9.82 12.05
CA ARG A 212 -11.97 -9.68 10.60
C ARG A 212 -11.51 -10.97 9.93
N VAL A 213 -10.54 -11.67 10.52
CA VAL A 213 -10.06 -12.96 9.99
C VAL A 213 -11.18 -14.00 10.03
N ASP A 214 -11.94 -14.08 11.13
CA ASP A 214 -13.10 -14.96 11.21
C ASP A 214 -14.15 -14.66 10.13
N GLN A 215 -14.43 -13.37 9.90
CA GLN A 215 -15.36 -12.95 8.84
C GLN A 215 -14.83 -13.31 7.44
N MET A 216 -13.54 -13.08 7.17
CA MET A 216 -12.92 -13.47 5.89
C MET A 216 -13.06 -14.96 5.60
N MET A 217 -12.93 -15.83 6.61
CA MET A 217 -13.14 -17.28 6.43
C MET A 217 -14.60 -17.59 6.08
N LYS A 218 -15.56 -16.92 6.73
CA LYS A 218 -17.00 -17.07 6.42
C LYS A 218 -17.34 -16.56 5.04
N ASP A 219 -16.70 -15.47 4.60
CA ASP A 219 -16.92 -14.83 3.30
C ASP A 219 -16.30 -15.64 2.13
N GLY A 220 -15.57 -16.72 2.41
CA GLY A 220 -15.03 -17.61 1.39
C GLY A 220 -13.57 -17.36 1.01
N ALA A 221 -12.74 -16.83 1.91
CA ALA A 221 -11.32 -16.57 1.65
C ALA A 221 -10.55 -17.81 1.17
N ILE A 222 -10.93 -19.02 1.65
CA ILE A 222 -10.32 -20.28 1.21
C ILE A 222 -10.60 -20.53 -0.27
N GLN A 223 -11.84 -20.30 -0.71
CA GLN A 223 -12.22 -20.48 -2.11
C GLN A 223 -11.55 -19.43 -3.00
N GLU A 224 -11.48 -18.16 -2.56
CA GLU A 224 -10.75 -17.10 -3.27
C GLU A 224 -9.29 -17.49 -3.52
N VAL A 225 -8.61 -18.08 -2.53
CA VAL A 225 -7.21 -18.54 -2.68
C VAL A 225 -7.12 -19.78 -3.57
N LYS A 226 -8.03 -20.73 -3.47
CA LYS A 226 -8.07 -21.87 -4.40
C LYS A 226 -8.14 -21.41 -5.86
N ASP A 227 -9.02 -20.45 -6.16
CA ASP A 227 -9.17 -19.92 -7.51
C ASP A 227 -7.97 -19.07 -7.94
N PHE A 228 -7.39 -18.31 -7.02
CA PHE A 228 -6.13 -17.60 -7.26
C PHE A 228 -4.97 -18.55 -7.60
N LEU A 229 -4.83 -19.68 -6.90
CA LEU A 229 -3.74 -20.64 -7.14
C LEU A 229 -3.85 -21.31 -8.53
N LYS A 230 -5.06 -21.48 -9.09
CA LYS A 230 -5.27 -21.99 -10.46
C LYS A 230 -4.65 -21.08 -11.54
N LEU A 231 -4.32 -19.82 -11.20
CA LEU A 231 -3.69 -18.88 -12.15
C LEU A 231 -2.22 -19.21 -12.43
N ASN A 232 -1.61 -20.15 -11.70
CA ASN A 232 -0.24 -20.65 -11.89
C ASN A 232 0.81 -19.54 -12.01
N LEU A 233 0.76 -18.56 -11.10
CA LEU A 233 1.70 -17.45 -11.08
C LEU A 233 3.08 -17.89 -10.56
N LYS A 234 4.13 -17.21 -11.02
CA LYS A 234 5.49 -17.43 -10.49
C LYS A 234 5.54 -17.16 -9.00
N SER A 235 6.16 -18.06 -8.26
CA SER A 235 6.22 -18.01 -6.77
C SER A 235 6.91 -16.77 -6.20
N ASP A 236 7.77 -16.10 -6.99
CA ASP A 236 8.47 -14.87 -6.63
C ASP A 236 7.64 -13.60 -6.90
N SER A 237 6.44 -13.74 -7.44
CA SER A 237 5.55 -12.60 -7.70
C SER A 237 5.19 -11.88 -6.38
N ASN A 238 5.19 -10.54 -6.44
CA ASN A 238 4.87 -9.70 -5.29
C ASN A 238 3.47 -9.95 -4.71
N ILE A 239 2.56 -10.52 -5.48
CA ILE A 239 1.20 -10.82 -5.02
C ILE A 239 1.17 -11.87 -3.92
N PHE A 240 2.13 -12.80 -3.88
CA PHE A 240 2.25 -13.77 -2.78
C PHE A 240 2.62 -13.15 -1.42
N LYS A 241 2.87 -11.83 -1.38
CA LYS A 241 3.02 -11.06 -0.13
C LYS A 241 1.68 -10.67 0.50
N VAL A 242 0.56 -10.88 -0.18
CA VAL A 242 -0.78 -10.72 0.42
C VAL A 242 -0.93 -11.73 1.55
N ILE A 243 -1.22 -11.22 2.73
CA ILE A 243 -1.40 -12.04 3.94
C ILE A 243 -2.66 -12.91 3.74
N GLY A 244 -2.53 -14.17 4.01
CA GLY A 244 -3.58 -15.17 3.82
C GLY A 244 -3.32 -16.13 2.67
N ILE A 245 -2.63 -15.73 1.59
CA ILE A 245 -2.39 -16.63 0.45
C ILE A 245 -1.54 -17.85 0.86
N ARG A 246 -0.40 -17.62 1.50
CA ARG A 246 0.50 -18.70 1.91
C ARG A 246 -0.11 -19.55 3.02
N GLU A 247 -0.71 -18.90 3.99
CA GLU A 247 -1.34 -19.53 5.14
C GLU A 247 -2.50 -20.45 4.69
N ILE A 248 -3.36 -19.97 3.80
CA ILE A 248 -4.46 -20.76 3.26
C ILE A 248 -3.95 -21.87 2.35
N LYS A 249 -2.87 -21.64 1.58
CA LYS A 249 -2.25 -22.72 0.80
C LYS A 249 -1.75 -23.83 1.69
N GLU A 250 -1.05 -23.53 2.79
CA GLU A 250 -0.60 -24.53 3.78
C GLU A 250 -1.78 -25.32 4.39
N PHE A 251 -2.91 -24.66 4.61
CA PHE A 251 -4.14 -25.32 5.06
C PHE A 251 -4.73 -26.23 3.98
N ILE A 252 -4.78 -25.79 2.73
CA ILE A 252 -5.26 -26.62 1.59
C ILE A 252 -4.35 -27.85 1.42
N ASP A 253 -3.05 -27.68 1.60
CA ASP A 253 -2.05 -28.75 1.56
C ASP A 253 -2.09 -29.64 2.82
N LYS A 254 -3.07 -29.47 3.74
CA LYS A 254 -3.23 -30.21 5.02
C LYS A 254 -2.01 -30.11 5.96
N LYS A 255 -1.22 -29.05 5.87
CA LYS A 255 -0.01 -28.83 6.71
C LYS A 255 -0.32 -28.09 8.01
N THR A 256 -1.50 -27.54 8.17
CA THR A 256 -1.90 -26.76 9.34
C THR A 256 -3.39 -26.94 9.62
N SER A 257 -3.79 -26.72 10.87
CA SER A 257 -5.18 -26.74 11.30
C SER A 257 -5.90 -25.42 10.94
N MET A 258 -7.24 -25.43 10.97
CA MET A 258 -8.04 -24.20 10.81
C MET A 258 -7.74 -23.19 11.91
N HIS A 259 -7.48 -23.65 13.11
CA HIS A 259 -7.11 -22.79 14.25
C HIS A 259 -5.79 -22.08 13.97
N ASP A 260 -4.75 -22.83 13.60
CA ASP A 260 -3.41 -22.29 13.33
C ASP A 260 -3.39 -21.39 12.10
N LEU A 261 -4.15 -21.73 11.05
CA LEU A 261 -4.36 -20.87 9.88
C LEU A 261 -4.83 -19.47 10.32
N LYS A 262 -5.92 -19.41 11.10
CA LYS A 262 -6.46 -18.14 11.58
C LYS A 262 -5.47 -17.39 12.46
N LEU A 263 -4.83 -18.08 13.39
CA LEU A 263 -3.82 -17.51 14.27
C LEU A 263 -2.64 -16.91 13.48
N ASN A 264 -2.12 -17.63 12.50
CA ASN A 264 -1.02 -17.16 11.66
C ASN A 264 -1.40 -15.91 10.84
N ILE A 265 -2.60 -15.86 10.28
CA ILE A 265 -3.11 -14.66 9.58
C ILE A 265 -3.22 -13.48 10.54
N VAL A 266 -3.73 -13.69 11.76
CA VAL A 266 -3.82 -12.64 12.80
C VAL A 266 -2.43 -12.11 13.14
N ILE A 267 -1.46 -12.99 13.41
CA ILE A 267 -0.08 -12.61 13.75
C ILE A 267 0.54 -11.78 12.62
N LYS A 268 0.47 -12.26 11.37
CA LYS A 268 1.04 -11.54 10.22
C LYS A 268 0.34 -10.20 9.96
N THR A 269 -0.96 -10.13 10.17
CA THR A 269 -1.73 -8.88 10.05
C THR A 269 -1.34 -7.86 11.13
N ARG A 270 -1.11 -8.31 12.38
CA ARG A 270 -0.58 -7.46 13.46
C ARG A 270 0.81 -6.92 13.10
N GLN A 271 1.70 -7.77 12.61
CA GLN A 271 3.04 -7.37 12.16
C GLN A 271 2.95 -6.34 11.02
N TYR A 272 2.02 -6.51 10.09
CA TYR A 272 1.79 -5.55 9.02
C TYR A 272 1.28 -4.21 9.56
N ALA A 273 0.30 -4.22 10.46
CA ALA A 273 -0.19 -3.02 11.14
C ALA A 273 0.94 -2.29 11.91
N LYS A 274 1.83 -3.04 12.58
CA LYS A 274 3.03 -2.47 13.24
C LYS A 274 3.93 -1.77 12.23
N ARG A 275 4.22 -2.40 11.07
CA ARG A 275 5.02 -1.78 10.00
C ARG A 275 4.38 -0.49 9.47
N GLN A 276 3.06 -0.47 9.26
CA GLN A 276 2.35 0.74 8.84
C GLN A 276 2.48 1.88 9.85
N ARG A 277 2.35 1.58 11.15
CA ARG A 277 2.52 2.57 12.23
C ARG A 277 3.95 3.10 12.31
N THR A 278 4.96 2.22 12.22
CA THR A 278 6.37 2.62 12.24
C THR A 278 6.68 3.53 11.05
N TRP A 279 6.18 3.18 9.87
CA TRP A 279 6.34 3.99 8.67
C TRP A 279 5.66 5.38 8.83
N ALA A 280 4.44 5.40 9.35
CA ALA A 280 3.71 6.66 9.56
C ALA A 280 4.41 7.57 10.57
N ARG A 281 5.00 7.04 11.65
CA ARG A 281 5.77 7.85 12.62
C ARG A 281 6.94 8.57 11.96
N GLY A 282 7.62 7.93 11.02
CA GLY A 282 8.77 8.54 10.34
C GLY A 282 8.43 9.38 9.11
N GLN A 283 7.28 9.19 8.48
CA GLN A 283 6.97 9.78 7.17
C GLN A 283 5.65 10.56 7.10
N MET A 284 4.90 10.62 8.20
CA MET A 284 3.59 11.30 8.29
C MET A 284 3.52 12.17 9.55
N SER A 285 4.60 12.88 9.88
CA SER A 285 4.67 13.72 11.08
C SER A 285 3.71 14.91 11.03
N ASP A 286 3.42 15.40 9.83
CA ASP A 286 2.52 16.53 9.55
C ASP A 286 1.06 16.12 9.36
N TRP A 287 0.72 14.85 9.59
CA TRP A 287 -0.65 14.37 9.51
C TRP A 287 -1.38 14.56 10.84
N GLN A 288 -2.63 15.03 10.76
CA GLN A 288 -3.51 15.11 11.92
C GLN A 288 -3.91 13.71 12.38
N LYS A 289 -3.56 13.37 13.62
CA LYS A 289 -3.88 12.06 14.20
C LYS A 289 -5.21 12.13 14.92
N PHE A 290 -6.10 11.21 14.60
CA PHE A 290 -7.40 11.09 15.20
C PHE A 290 -7.62 9.68 15.75
N ASP A 291 -8.06 9.57 16.98
CA ASP A 291 -8.74 8.37 17.45
C ASP A 291 -10.18 8.30 16.91
N ALA A 292 -10.93 7.27 17.28
CA ALA A 292 -12.28 7.06 16.75
C ALA A 292 -13.28 8.17 17.17
N GLU A 293 -13.14 8.69 18.38
CA GLU A 293 -14.03 9.73 18.93
C GLU A 293 -13.72 11.09 18.32
N ALA A 294 -12.46 11.50 18.38
CA ALA A 294 -12.00 12.74 17.79
C ALA A 294 -12.28 12.79 16.27
N LEU A 295 -12.11 11.67 15.56
CA LEU A 295 -12.45 11.57 14.14
C LEU A 295 -13.96 11.74 13.91
N SER A 296 -14.80 11.18 14.76
CA SER A 296 -16.25 11.35 14.66
C SER A 296 -16.66 12.82 14.88
N LYS A 297 -16.08 13.48 15.88
CA LYS A 297 -16.28 14.91 16.13
C LYS A 297 -15.79 15.78 14.96
N PHE A 298 -14.61 15.47 14.43
CA PHE A 298 -14.06 16.14 13.26
C PHE A 298 -14.97 16.00 12.03
N ILE A 299 -15.46 14.79 11.73
CA ILE A 299 -16.37 14.55 10.61
C ILE A 299 -17.68 15.33 10.76
N LYS A 300 -18.19 15.50 11.99
CA LYS A 300 -19.40 16.31 12.21
C LYS A 300 -19.17 17.80 11.90
N LYS A 301 -17.96 18.31 12.07
CA LYS A 301 -17.60 19.72 11.81
C LYS A 301 -17.23 20.03 10.35
N LEU A 302 -16.88 19.00 9.53
CA LEU A 302 -16.69 19.16 8.09
C LEU A 302 -18.00 19.50 7.38
#